data_d2689ea7bafde8a6b8c931d4a8f15d21
#
_entry.id   d2689ea7bafde8a6b8c931d4a8f15d21
#
_cell.length_a   1.000
_cell.length_b   1.000
_cell.length_c   1.000
_cell.angle_alpha   90.00
_cell.angle_beta   90.00
_cell.angle_gamma   90.00
#
_symmetry.space_group_name_H-M   'P 1'
#
loop_
_entity.id
_entity.type
_entity.pdbx_description
1 polymer ?
#
loop_
_entity_poly.entity_id
_entity_poly.type
_entity_poly.pdbx_seq_one_letter_code
_entity_poly.pdbx_strand_id
1 'polypeptide(L)'
;GEIIVCLSAHCIPTDENWLKNLIKPLTNKKVAGCYGRQKPLAYSSVFDKRDLLTVFGLDKKTHKKDPFFHNANSSFLKSTWRKYPFDEKISNIEDRVWAKEVLNKGYIIKYEPIASVFHYHGINQDRDYERCAKVVNILDGIFNDYSDEKIKNYKVNLKDLKICAIIPFRGNTYKFNDKNILSYTINSLKKSKLISKIIVSTDSAVTKKEALNHKVDCPFLRPKNLSNSFSDILSVANHTVQEYKKRGEKFNLVFIATCDYPFRNYEMYDLMIEKLVHSGLDTLVSASEIRSGIWIKNKKNLDLTKIIDPNIPNLFKKDYTLKVSIGHGCLTYPVNLNTNNIFSKKYDFHISNSNTEFFEISNYKDKNKLE
;
A
#
# COMPACT_ATOMS: atom_id res chain seq x y z
N GLY A 1 4.93 11.52 44.82
CA GLY A 1 3.68 10.77 44.88
C GLY A 1 3.87 9.31 44.49
N GLU A 2 2.94 8.46 44.87
CA GLU A 2 2.95 7.02 44.59
C GLU A 2 2.38 6.69 43.19
N ILE A 3 1.57 7.61 42.65
CA ILE A 3 0.92 7.49 41.35
C ILE A 3 1.46 8.58 40.44
N ILE A 4 1.77 8.20 39.20
CA ILE A 4 2.11 9.11 38.11
C ILE A 4 0.87 9.23 37.23
N VAL A 5 0.54 10.45 36.83
CA VAL A 5 -0.56 10.77 35.91
C VAL A 5 0.03 11.46 34.70
N CYS A 6 -0.28 10.96 33.52
CA CYS A 6 0.06 11.55 32.23
C CYS A 6 -1.20 12.17 31.62
N LEU A 7 -1.09 13.44 31.27
CA LEU A 7 -2.10 14.20 30.56
C LEU A 7 -1.39 14.99 29.44
N SER A 8 -1.78 14.75 28.22
CA SER A 8 -1.23 15.50 27.08
C SER A 8 -1.64 16.98 27.16
N ALA A 9 -0.75 17.88 26.73
CA ALA A 9 -0.97 19.33 26.82
C ALA A 9 -2.21 19.83 26.04
N HIS A 10 -2.71 19.05 25.10
CA HIS A 10 -3.92 19.34 24.31
C HIS A 10 -5.12 18.45 24.70
N CYS A 11 -5.08 17.84 25.88
CA CYS A 11 -6.21 17.14 26.49
C CYS A 11 -6.85 18.00 27.57
N ILE A 12 -8.19 18.04 27.60
CA ILE A 12 -8.99 18.78 28.56
C ILE A 12 -9.87 17.82 29.32
N PRO A 13 -9.72 17.65 30.67
CA PRO A 13 -10.64 16.85 31.47
C PRO A 13 -12.09 17.29 31.28
N THR A 14 -13.03 16.33 31.23
CA THR A 14 -14.44 16.65 30.99
C THR A 14 -15.20 17.06 32.24
N ASP A 15 -14.68 16.70 33.42
CA ASP A 15 -15.29 17.02 34.71
C ASP A 15 -14.27 16.98 35.87
N GLU A 16 -14.65 17.47 37.02
CA GLU A 16 -13.82 17.57 38.22
C GLU A 16 -13.45 16.21 38.85
N ASN A 17 -14.21 15.16 38.58
CA ASN A 17 -13.97 13.81 39.07
C ASN A 17 -13.00 13.01 38.19
N TRP A 18 -12.56 13.58 37.06
CA TRP A 18 -11.67 12.92 36.10
C TRP A 18 -10.48 12.25 36.77
N LEU A 19 -9.72 12.99 37.59
CA LEU A 19 -8.50 12.46 38.21
C LEU A 19 -8.84 11.33 39.20
N LYS A 20 -9.86 11.52 40.03
CA LYS A 20 -10.33 10.50 40.99
C LYS A 20 -10.71 9.19 40.29
N ASN A 21 -11.43 9.31 39.18
CA ASN A 21 -11.84 8.15 38.39
C ASN A 21 -10.65 7.45 37.70
N LEU A 22 -9.66 8.21 37.22
CA LEU A 22 -8.49 7.69 36.55
C LEU A 22 -7.57 6.92 37.50
N ILE A 23 -7.41 7.36 38.74
CA ILE A 23 -6.50 6.73 39.71
C ILE A 23 -7.18 5.63 40.56
N LYS A 24 -8.48 5.63 40.66
CA LYS A 24 -9.25 4.65 41.49
C LYS A 24 -8.89 3.18 41.16
N PRO A 25 -8.72 2.76 39.91
CA PRO A 25 -8.36 1.36 39.61
C PRO A 25 -6.99 0.94 40.15
N LEU A 26 -6.06 1.86 40.41
CA LEU A 26 -4.73 1.60 40.93
C LEU A 26 -4.68 1.21 42.42
N THR A 27 -5.79 1.29 43.13
CA THR A 27 -5.91 0.74 44.50
C THR A 27 -5.72 -0.77 44.54
N ASN A 28 -6.01 -1.45 43.42
CA ASN A 28 -5.67 -2.85 43.24
C ASN A 28 -4.22 -2.99 42.75
N LYS A 29 -3.33 -3.56 43.57
CA LYS A 29 -1.90 -3.74 43.28
C LYS A 29 -1.59 -4.58 42.05
N LYS A 30 -2.55 -5.35 41.52
CA LYS A 30 -2.39 -6.05 40.24
C LYS A 30 -2.55 -5.11 39.02
N VAL A 31 -3.10 -3.92 39.19
CA VAL A 31 -3.27 -2.95 38.12
C VAL A 31 -1.99 -2.14 38.00
N ALA A 32 -1.25 -2.34 36.87
CA ALA A 32 -0.05 -1.58 36.57
C ALA A 32 -0.39 -0.15 36.14
N GLY A 33 -1.43 0.00 35.33
CA GLY A 33 -1.86 1.28 34.79
C GLY A 33 -3.34 1.32 34.43
N CYS A 34 -3.86 2.54 34.36
CA CYS A 34 -5.22 2.85 33.94
C CYS A 34 -5.17 3.97 32.89
N TYR A 35 -5.97 3.86 31.84
CA TYR A 35 -6.16 4.95 30.90
C TYR A 35 -7.63 5.30 30.76
N GLY A 36 -7.90 6.56 30.44
CA GLY A 36 -9.26 7.08 30.34
C GLY A 36 -9.68 7.30 28.88
N ARG A 37 -10.98 7.56 28.73
CA ARG A 37 -11.60 7.85 27.45
C ARG A 37 -11.10 9.16 26.88
N GLN A 38 -10.85 9.20 25.56
CA GLN A 38 -10.57 10.41 24.80
C GLN A 38 -11.76 10.69 23.87
N LYS A 39 -12.36 11.85 24.02
CA LYS A 39 -13.51 12.30 23.23
C LYS A 39 -13.06 13.31 22.18
N PRO A 40 -13.57 13.28 20.96
CA PRO A 40 -13.28 14.31 20.00
C PRO A 40 -13.90 15.65 20.39
N LEU A 41 -13.28 16.74 19.96
CA LEU A 41 -13.89 18.07 20.01
C LEU A 41 -14.88 18.25 18.84
N ALA A 42 -15.80 19.18 18.98
CA ALA A 42 -16.81 19.46 17.95
C ALA A 42 -16.19 19.80 16.57
N TYR A 43 -15.04 20.48 16.58
CA TYR A 43 -14.28 20.89 15.40
C TYR A 43 -13.13 19.94 15.01
N SER A 44 -12.95 18.79 15.70
CA SER A 44 -12.03 17.75 15.25
C SER A 44 -12.42 17.25 13.86
N SER A 45 -11.44 16.85 13.07
CA SER A 45 -11.69 16.30 11.72
C SER A 45 -12.54 15.03 11.78
N VAL A 46 -13.18 14.67 10.67
CA VAL A 46 -13.98 13.44 10.57
C VAL A 46 -13.13 12.20 10.85
N PHE A 47 -11.87 12.21 10.43
CA PHE A 47 -10.93 11.09 10.66
C PHE A 47 -10.56 10.96 12.13
N ASP A 48 -10.24 12.07 12.79
CA ASP A 48 -9.93 12.08 14.21
C ASP A 48 -11.13 11.66 15.05
N LYS A 49 -12.33 12.14 14.69
CA LYS A 49 -13.58 11.70 15.33
C LYS A 49 -13.79 10.21 15.21
N ARG A 50 -13.64 9.65 14.01
CA ARG A 50 -13.76 8.21 13.77
C ARG A 50 -12.79 7.44 14.66
N ASP A 51 -11.50 7.82 14.66
CA ASP A 51 -10.46 7.13 15.40
C ASP A 51 -10.75 7.13 16.91
N LEU A 52 -11.06 8.29 17.48
CA LEU A 52 -11.36 8.41 18.91
C LEU A 52 -12.65 7.66 19.31
N LEU A 53 -13.71 7.76 18.49
CA LEU A 53 -14.99 7.10 18.79
C LEU A 53 -14.91 5.57 18.63
N THR A 54 -14.06 5.08 17.73
CA THR A 54 -13.88 3.63 17.51
C THR A 54 -13.03 3.00 18.61
N VAL A 55 -11.96 3.68 19.01
CA VAL A 55 -10.99 3.12 19.98
C VAL A 55 -11.48 3.25 21.42
N PHE A 56 -12.01 4.42 21.78
CA PHE A 56 -12.40 4.74 23.16
C PHE A 56 -13.92 4.58 23.35
N GLY A 57 -14.34 3.31 23.48
CA GLY A 57 -15.75 2.95 23.71
C GLY A 57 -16.29 3.37 25.08
N LEU A 58 -17.53 2.95 25.39
CA LEU A 58 -18.26 3.31 26.61
C LEU A 58 -18.06 2.33 27.78
N ASP A 59 -17.65 1.09 27.47
CA ASP A 59 -17.53 0.03 28.45
C ASP A 59 -16.13 -0.02 29.07
N LYS A 60 -16.08 -0.31 30.38
CA LYS A 60 -14.83 -0.58 31.10
C LYS A 60 -14.15 -1.83 30.51
N LYS A 61 -12.82 -1.79 30.37
CA LYS A 61 -12.03 -2.94 29.90
C LYS A 61 -10.97 -3.32 30.92
N THR A 62 -10.61 -4.60 30.90
CA THR A 62 -9.47 -5.14 31.63
C THR A 62 -8.59 -5.89 30.66
N HIS A 63 -7.43 -5.33 30.38
CA HIS A 63 -6.47 -5.95 29.50
C HIS A 63 -5.59 -6.91 30.29
N LYS A 64 -5.46 -8.13 29.76
CA LYS A 64 -4.57 -9.18 30.28
C LYS A 64 -3.54 -9.61 29.23
N LYS A 65 -3.83 -9.38 27.94
CA LYS A 65 -2.99 -9.74 26.79
C LYS A 65 -2.81 -8.57 25.82
N ASP A 66 -3.91 -7.85 25.51
CA ASP A 66 -3.89 -6.69 24.64
C ASP A 66 -3.11 -5.54 25.31
N PRO A 67 -2.00 -5.10 24.73
CA PRO A 67 -1.14 -4.08 25.32
C PRO A 67 -1.63 -2.65 25.05
N PHE A 68 -2.93 -2.46 24.82
CA PHE A 68 -3.43 -1.13 24.60
C PHE A 68 -3.32 -0.28 25.87
N PHE A 69 -2.52 0.77 25.79
CA PHE A 69 -2.33 1.81 26.78
C PHE A 69 -2.05 3.12 26.08
N HIS A 70 -2.47 4.26 26.61
CA HIS A 70 -2.32 5.53 25.90
C HIS A 70 -2.03 6.68 26.87
N ASN A 71 -0.82 7.21 26.80
CA ASN A 71 -0.29 8.21 27.73
C ASN A 71 -0.95 9.60 27.62
N ALA A 72 -1.73 9.88 26.59
CA ALA A 72 -2.44 11.16 26.51
C ALA A 72 -3.46 11.36 27.63
N ASN A 73 -3.97 10.27 28.26
CA ASN A 73 -4.86 10.29 29.41
C ASN A 73 -4.69 9.01 30.22
N SER A 74 -3.67 8.95 31.07
CA SER A 74 -3.33 7.72 31.78
C SER A 74 -2.81 7.96 33.20
N SER A 75 -2.77 6.89 33.97
CA SER A 75 -2.16 6.84 35.31
C SER A 75 -1.52 5.48 35.55
N PHE A 76 -0.45 5.42 36.31
CA PHE A 76 0.23 4.18 36.67
C PHE A 76 0.96 4.32 38.02
N LEU A 77 1.27 3.15 38.64
CA LEU A 77 2.01 3.11 39.91
C LEU A 77 3.49 3.44 39.66
N LYS A 78 4.02 4.41 40.38
CA LYS A 78 5.42 4.79 40.34
C LYS A 78 6.36 3.62 40.67
N SER A 79 5.95 2.73 41.57
CA SER A 79 6.70 1.53 41.95
C SER A 79 6.80 0.55 40.74
N THR A 80 5.70 0.35 40.02
CA THR A 80 5.71 -0.49 38.80
C THR A 80 6.56 0.12 37.69
N TRP A 81 6.43 1.43 37.46
CA TRP A 81 7.24 2.13 36.48
C TRP A 81 8.73 2.11 36.82
N ARG A 82 9.12 2.29 38.08
CA ARG A 82 10.53 2.17 38.48
C ARG A 82 11.11 0.78 38.22
N LYS A 83 10.29 -0.25 38.33
CA LYS A 83 10.72 -1.63 38.08
C LYS A 83 10.76 -1.95 36.57
N TYR A 84 9.87 -1.37 35.82
CA TYR A 84 9.72 -1.53 34.36
C TYR A 84 9.53 -0.12 33.77
N PRO A 85 10.62 0.61 33.48
CA PRO A 85 10.54 1.97 32.93
C PRO A 85 10.11 1.94 31.47
N PHE A 86 9.63 3.07 30.95
CA PHE A 86 9.46 3.25 29.51
C PHE A 86 10.82 3.17 28.81
N ASP A 87 10.85 2.60 27.61
CA ASP A 87 12.05 2.59 26.78
C ASP A 87 12.20 3.96 26.10
N GLU A 88 13.22 4.72 26.53
CA GLU A 88 13.48 6.07 26.02
C GLU A 88 13.95 6.11 24.55
N LYS A 89 14.31 4.95 23.98
CA LYS A 89 14.71 4.84 22.57
C LYS A 89 13.51 4.74 21.64
N ILE A 90 12.32 4.44 22.19
CA ILE A 90 11.08 4.29 21.44
C ILE A 90 10.28 5.58 21.56
N SER A 91 9.87 6.13 20.45
CA SER A 91 8.97 7.29 20.39
C SER A 91 7.62 6.92 19.78
N ASN A 92 6.56 7.58 20.26
CA ASN A 92 5.18 7.47 19.77
C ASN A 92 4.39 6.22 20.14
N ILE A 93 5.00 5.20 20.70
CA ILE A 93 4.35 3.94 21.07
C ILE A 93 4.99 3.30 22.32
N GLU A 94 5.79 4.07 23.05
CA GLU A 94 6.48 3.64 24.27
C GLU A 94 5.50 3.11 25.32
N ASP A 95 4.29 3.67 25.37
CA ASP A 95 3.23 3.28 26.27
C ASP A 95 2.69 1.86 25.99
N ARG A 96 2.55 1.48 24.73
CA ARG A 96 2.12 0.11 24.36
C ARG A 96 3.22 -0.92 24.59
N VAL A 97 4.48 -0.56 24.34
CA VAL A 97 5.60 -1.44 24.62
C VAL A 97 5.72 -1.70 26.13
N TRP A 98 5.60 -0.65 26.94
CA TRP A 98 5.53 -0.77 28.39
C TRP A 98 4.35 -1.64 28.83
N ALA A 99 3.17 -1.41 28.26
CA ALA A 99 1.99 -2.20 28.55
C ALA A 99 2.22 -3.69 28.25
N LYS A 100 2.84 -4.05 27.12
CA LYS A 100 3.20 -5.42 26.79
C LYS A 100 4.10 -6.04 27.85
N GLU A 101 5.10 -5.30 28.29
CA GLU A 101 6.03 -5.77 29.31
C GLU A 101 5.33 -6.08 30.64
N VAL A 102 4.54 -5.13 31.19
CA VAL A 102 3.90 -5.33 32.47
C VAL A 102 2.81 -6.43 32.42
N LEU A 103 2.10 -6.57 31.30
CA LEU A 103 1.15 -7.66 31.10
C LEU A 103 1.84 -9.02 31.11
N ASN A 104 3.03 -9.14 30.46
CA ASN A 104 3.84 -10.36 30.48
C ASN A 104 4.37 -10.72 31.89
N LYS A 105 4.41 -9.76 32.79
CA LYS A 105 4.76 -9.96 34.21
C LYS A 105 3.55 -10.25 35.10
N GLY A 106 2.36 -10.45 34.50
CA GLY A 106 1.14 -10.83 35.21
C GLY A 106 0.34 -9.66 35.79
N TYR A 107 0.72 -8.42 35.50
CA TYR A 107 -0.12 -7.25 35.80
C TYR A 107 -1.30 -7.18 34.84
N ILE A 108 -2.24 -6.29 35.15
CA ILE A 108 -3.38 -5.95 34.29
C ILE A 108 -3.42 -4.44 34.04
N ILE A 109 -4.01 -4.04 32.92
CA ILE A 109 -4.28 -2.65 32.59
C ILE A 109 -5.79 -2.43 32.56
N LYS A 110 -6.25 -1.29 33.09
CA LYS A 110 -7.65 -0.92 33.11
C LYS A 110 -7.96 0.23 32.16
N TYR A 111 -9.10 0.14 31.51
CA TYR A 111 -9.73 1.25 30.82
C TYR A 111 -10.92 1.75 31.62
N GLU A 112 -10.93 3.03 31.96
CA GLU A 112 -11.97 3.69 32.73
C GLU A 112 -12.64 4.79 31.88
N PRO A 113 -13.79 4.53 31.23
CA PRO A 113 -14.42 5.47 30.33
C PRO A 113 -14.95 6.74 30.97
N ILE A 114 -15.28 6.70 32.28
CA ILE A 114 -15.74 7.90 32.99
C ILE A 114 -14.58 8.86 33.33
N ALA A 115 -13.33 8.39 33.32
CA ALA A 115 -12.15 9.26 33.40
C ALA A 115 -11.87 9.87 32.04
N SER A 116 -12.76 10.71 31.53
CA SER A 116 -12.71 11.17 30.13
C SER A 116 -12.08 12.55 29.96
N VAL A 117 -11.43 12.74 28.82
CA VAL A 117 -10.90 14.02 28.38
C VAL A 117 -11.38 14.34 26.95
N PHE A 118 -11.46 15.61 26.60
CA PHE A 118 -11.51 16.02 25.20
C PHE A 118 -10.10 16.01 24.64
N HIS A 119 -9.94 15.46 23.42
CA HIS A 119 -8.67 15.37 22.69
C HIS A 119 -8.84 15.94 21.29
N TYR A 120 -7.92 16.82 20.88
CA TYR A 120 -8.04 17.56 19.62
C TYR A 120 -7.92 16.65 18.40
N HIS A 121 -6.95 15.76 18.40
CA HIS A 121 -6.66 14.86 17.27
C HIS A 121 -6.86 13.40 17.63
N GLY A 122 -6.99 12.54 16.60
CA GLY A 122 -7.04 11.10 16.74
C GLY A 122 -5.71 10.48 17.16
N ILE A 123 -5.70 9.17 17.31
CA ILE A 123 -4.51 8.39 17.68
C ILE A 123 -3.52 8.24 16.52
N ASN A 124 -3.98 8.39 15.28
CA ASN A 124 -3.19 8.23 14.05
C ASN A 124 -2.72 9.59 13.50
N GLN A 125 -2.02 10.35 14.31
CA GLN A 125 -1.60 11.70 14.01
C GLN A 125 -1.12 11.89 12.56
N ASP A 126 -1.76 12.82 11.85
CA ASP A 126 -1.32 13.50 10.62
C ASP A 126 -1.01 12.64 9.38
N ARG A 127 -1.35 11.37 9.32
CA ARG A 127 -1.11 10.50 8.16
C ARG A 127 0.35 10.50 7.69
N ASP A 128 1.28 10.76 8.58
CA ASP A 128 2.71 10.69 8.31
C ASP A 128 3.11 9.23 8.06
N TYR A 129 3.43 8.90 6.80
CA TYR A 129 3.78 7.55 6.39
C TYR A 129 5.01 7.02 7.13
N GLU A 130 6.07 7.83 7.28
CA GLU A 130 7.31 7.39 7.94
C GLU A 130 7.07 7.08 9.42
N ARG A 131 6.27 7.91 10.08
CA ARG A 131 5.85 7.67 11.46
C ARG A 131 4.97 6.41 11.56
N CYS A 132 3.98 6.25 10.67
CA CYS A 132 3.16 5.05 10.61
C CYS A 132 4.00 3.79 10.39
N ALA A 133 4.96 3.81 9.46
CA ALA A 133 5.84 2.67 9.18
C ALA A 133 6.68 2.29 10.40
N LYS A 134 7.24 3.26 11.13
CA LYS A 134 7.98 3.01 12.37
C LYS A 134 7.09 2.39 13.46
N VAL A 135 5.87 2.90 13.61
CA VAL A 135 4.90 2.37 14.58
C VAL A 135 4.49 0.94 14.19
N VAL A 136 4.21 0.69 12.90
CA VAL A 136 3.86 -0.65 12.41
C VAL A 136 4.97 -1.65 12.67
N ASN A 137 6.24 -1.32 12.39
CA ASN A 137 7.36 -2.22 12.66
C ASN A 137 7.46 -2.63 14.14
N ILE A 138 7.12 -1.74 15.06
CA ILE A 138 7.10 -2.06 16.49
C ILE A 138 5.87 -2.92 16.83
N LEU A 139 4.70 -2.59 16.26
CA LEU A 139 3.48 -3.36 16.46
C LEU A 139 3.59 -4.77 15.90
N ASP A 140 4.25 -4.96 14.76
CA ASP A 140 4.53 -6.29 14.19
C ASP A 140 5.37 -7.14 15.15
N GLY A 141 6.31 -6.54 15.87
CA GLY A 141 7.05 -7.21 16.94
C GLY A 141 6.21 -7.55 18.16
N ILE A 142 5.15 -6.79 18.44
CA ILE A 142 4.20 -7.03 19.54
C ILE A 142 3.14 -8.08 19.15
N PHE A 143 2.61 -7.96 17.94
CA PHE A 143 1.54 -8.80 17.37
C PHE A 143 2.11 -9.61 16.21
N ASN A 144 2.89 -10.64 16.50
CA ASN A 144 3.55 -11.45 15.48
C ASN A 144 2.68 -12.61 14.96
N ASP A 145 1.40 -12.61 15.26
CA ASP A 145 0.46 -13.69 14.99
C ASP A 145 -0.25 -13.58 13.63
N TYR A 146 -0.02 -12.53 12.85
CA TYR A 146 -0.66 -12.34 11.54
C TYR A 146 0.32 -12.24 10.36
N SER A 147 1.60 -11.91 10.60
CA SER A 147 2.57 -11.62 9.53
C SER A 147 2.91 -12.81 8.64
N ASP A 148 2.85 -14.03 9.19
CA ASP A 148 3.15 -15.27 8.46
C ASP A 148 1.94 -16.21 8.30
N GLU A 149 0.76 -15.82 8.76
CA GLU A 149 -0.43 -16.61 8.56
C GLU A 149 -0.82 -16.63 7.08
N LYS A 150 -0.47 -17.72 6.42
CA LYS A 150 -1.12 -18.08 5.15
C LYS A 150 -2.59 -18.24 5.46
N ILE A 151 -3.42 -17.40 4.89
CA ILE A 151 -4.87 -17.48 5.02
C ILE A 151 -5.31 -18.86 4.49
N LYS A 152 -5.50 -19.79 5.43
CA LYS A 152 -5.69 -21.22 5.15
C LYS A 152 -7.06 -21.58 4.55
N ASN A 153 -8.03 -20.67 4.62
CA ASN A 153 -9.43 -20.96 4.25
C ASN A 153 -9.96 -20.01 3.17
N TYR A 154 -9.20 -19.78 2.10
CA TYR A 154 -9.71 -19.04 0.96
C TYR A 154 -10.64 -19.92 0.11
N LYS A 155 -11.79 -19.37 -0.26
CA LYS A 155 -12.67 -19.93 -1.30
C LYS A 155 -12.00 -19.97 -2.69
N VAL A 156 -10.92 -19.19 -2.88
CA VAL A 156 -10.14 -19.13 -4.12
C VAL A 156 -8.70 -19.51 -3.84
N ASN A 157 -8.26 -20.64 -4.36
CA ASN A 157 -6.84 -20.98 -4.39
C ASN A 157 -6.20 -20.20 -5.56
N LEU A 158 -5.33 -19.27 -5.27
CA LEU A 158 -4.68 -18.43 -6.29
C LEU A 158 -3.91 -19.26 -7.34
N LYS A 159 -3.43 -20.44 -6.98
CA LYS A 159 -2.74 -21.35 -7.91
C LYS A 159 -3.68 -22.00 -8.94
N ASP A 160 -4.97 -22.03 -8.67
CA ASP A 160 -5.96 -22.56 -9.60
C ASP A 160 -6.40 -21.52 -10.65
N LEU A 161 -6.00 -20.26 -10.45
CA LEU A 161 -6.27 -19.19 -11.40
C LEU A 161 -5.33 -19.29 -12.60
N LYS A 162 -5.91 -19.26 -13.79
CA LYS A 162 -5.15 -19.12 -15.03
C LYS A 162 -4.84 -17.65 -15.28
N ILE A 163 -3.62 -17.25 -14.95
CA ILE A 163 -3.17 -15.85 -15.04
C ILE A 163 -2.16 -15.72 -16.17
N CYS A 164 -2.46 -14.91 -17.18
CA CYS A 164 -1.50 -14.62 -18.23
C CYS A 164 -0.86 -13.24 -18.05
N ALA A 165 0.44 -13.16 -18.30
CA ALA A 165 1.13 -11.89 -18.50
C ALA A 165 1.26 -11.60 -20.00
N ILE A 166 0.81 -10.44 -20.43
CA ILE A 166 0.90 -9.98 -21.82
C ILE A 166 1.97 -8.91 -21.92
N ILE A 167 2.95 -9.12 -22.81
CA ILE A 167 4.00 -8.18 -23.15
C ILE A 167 3.68 -7.61 -24.55
N PRO A 168 3.03 -6.45 -24.65
CA PRO A 168 2.86 -5.78 -25.93
C PRO A 168 4.22 -5.21 -26.41
N PHE A 169 4.65 -5.62 -27.58
CA PHE A 169 5.90 -5.13 -28.18
C PHE A 169 5.69 -4.84 -29.66
N ARG A 170 6.07 -3.63 -30.09
CA ARG A 170 5.93 -3.19 -31.48
C ARG A 170 7.28 -3.15 -32.18
N GLY A 171 7.32 -3.67 -33.40
CA GLY A 171 8.53 -3.66 -34.24
C GLY A 171 9.59 -4.66 -33.75
N ASN A 172 10.81 -4.46 -34.24
CA ASN A 172 11.93 -5.34 -33.93
C ASN A 172 12.47 -5.05 -32.51
N THR A 173 12.78 -6.13 -31.81
CA THR A 173 13.46 -6.04 -30.52
C THR A 173 14.89 -5.50 -30.69
N TYR A 174 15.44 -4.95 -29.63
CA TYR A 174 16.75 -4.33 -29.58
C TYR A 174 17.51 -4.69 -28.31
N LYS A 175 18.80 -4.37 -28.26
CA LYS A 175 19.63 -4.54 -27.06
C LYS A 175 19.59 -3.29 -26.19
N PHE A 176 19.61 -3.52 -24.90
CA PHE A 176 19.81 -2.53 -23.85
C PHE A 176 20.81 -3.12 -22.85
N ASN A 177 21.94 -2.45 -22.62
CA ASN A 177 23.05 -2.97 -21.81
C ASN A 177 23.41 -4.43 -22.22
N ASP A 178 23.72 -4.64 -23.50
CA ASP A 178 24.12 -5.92 -24.14
C ASP A 178 23.09 -7.07 -24.06
N LYS A 179 21.95 -6.86 -23.42
CA LYS A 179 20.87 -7.84 -23.31
C LYS A 179 19.68 -7.43 -24.16
N ASN A 180 19.00 -8.40 -24.73
CA ASN A 180 17.74 -8.13 -25.42
C ASN A 180 16.73 -7.54 -24.43
N ILE A 181 16.06 -6.44 -24.82
CA ILE A 181 15.11 -5.73 -23.96
C ILE A 181 13.95 -6.62 -23.48
N LEU A 182 13.50 -7.56 -24.31
CA LEU A 182 12.49 -8.54 -23.93
C LEU A 182 12.94 -9.39 -22.73
N SER A 183 14.24 -9.72 -22.66
CA SER A 183 14.78 -10.61 -21.63
C SER A 183 14.56 -10.06 -20.22
N TYR A 184 14.64 -8.76 -20.02
CA TYR A 184 14.43 -8.13 -18.72
C TYR A 184 13.02 -8.42 -18.19
N THR A 185 12.00 -8.09 -19.00
CA THR A 185 10.60 -8.30 -18.61
C THR A 185 10.23 -9.78 -18.50
N ILE A 186 10.66 -10.61 -19.46
CA ILE A 186 10.39 -12.05 -19.44
C ILE A 186 11.02 -12.71 -18.20
N ASN A 187 12.29 -12.42 -17.92
CA ASN A 187 12.98 -13.01 -16.76
C ASN A 187 12.40 -12.55 -15.42
N SER A 188 11.93 -11.31 -15.34
CA SER A 188 11.22 -10.82 -14.17
C SER A 188 9.88 -11.57 -13.98
N LEU A 189 9.07 -11.68 -15.04
CA LEU A 189 7.77 -12.37 -15.00
C LEU A 189 7.90 -13.87 -14.67
N LYS A 190 8.95 -14.54 -15.15
CA LYS A 190 9.22 -15.95 -14.84
C LYS A 190 9.50 -16.24 -13.36
N LYS A 191 9.82 -15.23 -12.56
CA LYS A 191 10.01 -15.36 -11.12
C LYS A 191 8.70 -15.36 -10.33
N SER A 192 7.59 -14.92 -10.94
CA SER A 192 6.27 -15.00 -10.32
C SER A 192 5.86 -16.45 -10.11
N LYS A 193 5.25 -16.75 -8.97
CA LYS A 193 4.73 -18.06 -8.60
C LYS A 193 3.28 -18.26 -9.06
N LEU A 194 2.61 -17.18 -9.45
CA LEU A 194 1.17 -17.17 -9.77
C LEU A 194 0.89 -16.95 -11.25
N ILE A 195 1.79 -16.31 -12.02
CA ILE A 195 1.63 -16.17 -13.47
C ILE A 195 1.85 -17.52 -14.14
N SER A 196 0.79 -18.05 -14.75
CA SER A 196 0.81 -19.36 -15.39
C SER A 196 1.28 -19.34 -16.84
N LYS A 197 1.19 -18.18 -17.53
CA LYS A 197 1.57 -18.03 -18.94
C LYS A 197 2.10 -16.64 -19.24
N ILE A 198 3.19 -16.56 -20.01
CA ILE A 198 3.74 -15.30 -20.51
C ILE A 198 3.56 -15.28 -22.03
N ILE A 199 2.97 -14.20 -22.54
CA ILE A 199 2.60 -14.03 -23.95
C ILE A 199 3.22 -12.74 -24.47
N VAL A 200 3.99 -12.83 -25.56
CA VAL A 200 4.45 -11.64 -26.29
C VAL A 200 3.49 -11.37 -27.45
N SER A 201 2.91 -10.18 -27.47
CA SER A 201 2.05 -9.71 -28.56
C SER A 201 2.84 -8.74 -29.42
N THR A 202 3.26 -9.17 -30.63
CA THR A 202 4.10 -8.38 -31.53
C THR A 202 3.62 -8.48 -32.99
N ASP A 203 3.98 -7.48 -33.79
CA ASP A 203 3.80 -7.43 -35.23
C ASP A 203 5.09 -7.83 -36.02
N SER A 204 6.19 -8.09 -35.31
CA SER A 204 7.49 -8.40 -35.88
C SER A 204 7.82 -9.89 -35.79
N ALA A 205 8.19 -10.47 -36.93
CA ALA A 205 8.70 -11.85 -37.00
C ALA A 205 10.04 -12.00 -36.24
N VAL A 206 10.87 -10.97 -36.22
CA VAL A 206 12.13 -10.95 -35.46
C VAL A 206 11.85 -11.03 -33.94
N THR A 207 10.96 -10.18 -33.46
CA THR A 207 10.55 -10.17 -32.04
C THR A 207 9.84 -11.46 -31.65
N LYS A 208 9.01 -12.03 -32.53
CA LYS A 208 8.38 -13.34 -32.33
C LYS A 208 9.43 -14.43 -32.17
N LYS A 209 10.44 -14.49 -33.04
CA LYS A 209 11.54 -15.46 -32.92
C LYS A 209 12.25 -15.34 -31.58
N GLU A 210 12.54 -14.12 -31.17
CA GLU A 210 13.20 -13.87 -29.87
C GLU A 210 12.34 -14.30 -28.69
N ALA A 211 11.03 -14.03 -28.70
CA ALA A 211 10.13 -14.50 -27.68
C ALA A 211 10.12 -16.04 -27.56
N LEU A 212 10.10 -16.74 -28.68
CA LEU A 212 10.17 -18.20 -28.72
C LEU A 212 11.51 -18.73 -28.21
N ASN A 213 12.64 -18.05 -28.50
CA ASN A 213 13.95 -18.38 -27.91
C ASN A 213 13.93 -18.31 -26.38
N HIS A 214 13.19 -17.37 -25.83
CA HIS A 214 12.96 -17.25 -24.40
C HIS A 214 11.91 -18.23 -23.84
N LYS A 215 11.38 -19.16 -24.66
CA LYS A 215 10.37 -20.17 -24.27
C LYS A 215 9.11 -19.50 -23.65
N VAL A 216 8.62 -18.44 -24.28
CA VAL A 216 7.35 -17.79 -23.97
C VAL A 216 6.46 -17.80 -25.21
N ASP A 217 5.14 -17.71 -24.99
CA ASP A 217 4.18 -17.83 -26.06
C ASP A 217 4.15 -16.59 -26.98
N CYS A 218 4.15 -16.84 -28.29
CA CYS A 218 3.90 -15.85 -29.33
C CYS A 218 3.26 -16.53 -30.55
N PRO A 219 2.01 -17.04 -30.45
CA PRO A 219 1.44 -17.94 -31.46
C PRO A 219 1.00 -17.23 -32.75
N PHE A 220 0.83 -15.91 -32.75
CA PHE A 220 0.42 -15.12 -33.91
C PHE A 220 1.25 -13.84 -34.02
N LEU A 221 1.15 -13.20 -35.18
CA LEU A 221 1.57 -11.81 -35.35
C LEU A 221 0.37 -10.90 -35.19
N ARG A 222 0.55 -9.80 -34.48
CA ARG A 222 -0.49 -8.81 -34.25
C ARG A 222 -0.86 -8.11 -35.57
N PRO A 223 -2.16 -7.91 -35.86
CA PRO A 223 -2.60 -7.28 -37.11
C PRO A 223 -2.19 -5.80 -37.18
N LYS A 224 -2.04 -5.29 -38.41
CA LYS A 224 -1.52 -3.93 -38.70
C LYS A 224 -2.33 -2.82 -38.03
N ASN A 225 -3.66 -2.94 -37.95
CA ASN A 225 -4.53 -1.96 -37.31
C ASN A 225 -4.28 -1.80 -35.80
N LEU A 226 -3.69 -2.79 -35.13
CA LEU A 226 -3.28 -2.75 -33.72
C LEU A 226 -1.77 -2.54 -33.54
N SER A 227 -1.04 -2.22 -34.60
CA SER A 227 0.41 -2.12 -34.62
C SER A 227 0.91 -0.71 -34.95
N ASN A 228 0.04 0.28 -34.98
CA ASN A 228 0.40 1.69 -35.18
C ASN A 228 0.73 2.41 -33.85
N SER A 229 1.23 3.64 -33.95
CA SER A 229 1.63 4.44 -32.78
C SER A 229 0.48 4.90 -31.89
N PHE A 230 -0.75 4.79 -32.35
CA PHE A 230 -1.96 5.19 -31.65
C PHE A 230 -2.72 3.99 -31.05
N SER A 231 -2.20 2.77 -31.27
CA SER A 231 -2.84 1.58 -30.70
C SER A 231 -2.73 1.58 -29.19
N ASP A 232 -3.86 1.52 -28.53
CA ASP A 232 -3.98 1.46 -27.10
C ASP A 232 -3.51 0.08 -26.56
N ILE A 233 -2.79 0.09 -25.45
CA ILE A 233 -2.25 -1.11 -24.79
C ILE A 233 -3.39 -2.08 -24.40
N LEU A 234 -4.52 -1.55 -23.94
CA LEU A 234 -5.67 -2.38 -23.52
C LEU A 234 -6.30 -3.10 -24.73
N SER A 235 -6.40 -2.41 -25.87
CA SER A 235 -6.85 -3.00 -27.13
C SER A 235 -5.95 -4.14 -27.60
N VAL A 236 -4.63 -3.99 -27.45
CA VAL A 236 -3.67 -5.04 -27.75
C VAL A 236 -3.81 -6.24 -26.82
N ALA A 237 -3.98 -5.98 -25.51
CA ALA A 237 -4.20 -7.02 -24.53
C ALA A 237 -5.52 -7.76 -24.78
N ASN A 238 -6.59 -7.02 -25.08
CA ASN A 238 -7.90 -7.61 -25.43
C ASN A 238 -7.80 -8.51 -26.67
N HIS A 239 -7.19 -8.01 -27.74
CA HIS A 239 -6.97 -8.84 -28.94
C HIS A 239 -6.23 -10.13 -28.59
N THR A 240 -5.18 -10.06 -27.78
CA THR A 240 -4.42 -11.23 -27.36
C THR A 240 -5.32 -12.24 -26.62
N VAL A 241 -6.12 -11.78 -25.68
CA VAL A 241 -7.05 -12.63 -24.94
C VAL A 241 -8.10 -13.29 -25.85
N GLN A 242 -8.67 -12.52 -26.80
CA GLN A 242 -9.62 -13.05 -27.77
C GLN A 242 -9.02 -14.12 -28.68
N GLU A 243 -7.78 -13.93 -29.12
CA GLU A 243 -7.05 -14.92 -29.93
C GLU A 243 -6.81 -16.23 -29.17
N TYR A 244 -6.50 -16.17 -27.87
CA TYR A 244 -6.42 -17.38 -27.03
C TYR A 244 -7.78 -18.01 -26.79
N LYS A 245 -8.83 -17.21 -26.58
CA LYS A 245 -10.20 -17.71 -26.45
C LYS A 245 -10.66 -18.48 -27.67
N LYS A 246 -10.33 -18.02 -28.90
CA LYS A 246 -10.58 -18.74 -30.15
C LYS A 246 -9.86 -20.10 -30.22
N ARG A 247 -8.73 -20.23 -29.53
CA ARG A 247 -7.94 -21.48 -29.40
C ARG A 247 -8.39 -22.36 -28.23
N GLY A 248 -9.53 -22.03 -27.58
CA GLY A 248 -10.06 -22.79 -26.46
C GLY A 248 -9.42 -22.48 -25.11
N GLU A 249 -8.51 -21.51 -25.03
CA GLU A 249 -7.86 -21.14 -23.78
C GLU A 249 -8.45 -19.85 -23.19
N LYS A 250 -8.82 -19.89 -21.90
CA LYS A 250 -9.39 -18.77 -21.17
C LYS A 250 -8.52 -18.45 -19.96
N PHE A 251 -8.38 -17.16 -19.67
CA PHE A 251 -7.65 -16.65 -18.49
C PHE A 251 -8.63 -16.05 -17.49
N ASN A 252 -8.30 -16.20 -16.21
CA ASN A 252 -9.04 -15.57 -15.12
C ASN A 252 -8.59 -14.12 -14.93
N LEU A 253 -7.27 -13.86 -15.01
CA LEU A 253 -6.67 -12.55 -14.87
C LEU A 253 -5.64 -12.30 -15.98
N VAL A 254 -5.44 -11.04 -16.29
CA VAL A 254 -4.47 -10.55 -17.27
C VAL A 254 -3.56 -9.53 -16.60
N PHE A 255 -2.26 -9.81 -16.63
CA PHE A 255 -1.22 -8.86 -16.23
C PHE A 255 -0.62 -8.24 -17.49
N ILE A 256 -0.58 -6.92 -17.59
CA ILE A 256 0.02 -6.18 -18.71
C ILE A 256 1.35 -5.60 -18.22
N ALA A 257 2.45 -5.87 -18.95
CA ALA A 257 3.78 -5.35 -18.66
C ALA A 257 4.53 -5.06 -19.96
N THR A 258 4.90 -3.80 -20.24
CA THR A 258 5.69 -3.45 -21.41
C THR A 258 7.18 -3.59 -21.14
N CYS A 259 8.00 -3.63 -22.19
CA CYS A 259 9.46 -3.68 -22.05
C CYS A 259 10.10 -2.32 -21.71
N ASP A 260 9.32 -1.25 -21.69
CA ASP A 260 9.83 0.10 -21.38
C ASP A 260 10.34 0.25 -19.96
N TYR A 261 9.95 -0.66 -19.06
CA TYR A 261 10.33 -0.69 -17.64
C TYR A 261 11.17 -1.93 -17.33
N PRO A 262 12.50 -1.94 -17.54
CA PRO A 262 13.34 -3.13 -17.41
C PRO A 262 13.63 -3.53 -15.96
N PHE A 263 13.54 -2.62 -15.01
CA PHE A 263 14.01 -2.80 -13.62
C PHE A 263 12.90 -3.10 -12.62
N ARG A 264 11.80 -3.73 -13.05
CA ARG A 264 10.69 -4.09 -12.15
C ARG A 264 11.14 -5.07 -11.06
N ASN A 265 10.68 -4.82 -9.84
CA ASN A 265 10.74 -5.83 -8.80
C ASN A 265 9.75 -6.96 -9.12
N TYR A 266 10.23 -8.19 -9.21
CA TYR A 266 9.40 -9.35 -9.57
C TYR A 266 8.37 -9.70 -8.47
N GLU A 267 8.60 -9.34 -7.21
CA GLU A 267 7.67 -9.60 -6.10
C GLU A 267 6.34 -8.87 -6.29
N MET A 268 6.35 -7.74 -7.01
CA MET A 268 5.14 -6.98 -7.28
C MET A 268 4.04 -7.79 -7.97
N TYR A 269 4.40 -8.76 -8.81
CA TYR A 269 3.42 -9.51 -9.58
C TYR A 269 2.49 -10.32 -8.67
N ASP A 270 3.08 -11.12 -7.79
CA ASP A 270 2.33 -11.97 -6.86
C ASP A 270 1.57 -11.12 -5.84
N LEU A 271 2.18 -10.03 -5.32
CA LEU A 271 1.52 -9.08 -4.41
C LEU A 271 0.31 -8.40 -5.05
N MET A 272 0.42 -7.98 -6.32
CA MET A 272 -0.69 -7.37 -7.04
C MET A 272 -1.83 -8.38 -7.27
N ILE A 273 -1.50 -9.63 -7.60
CA ILE A 273 -2.49 -10.69 -7.80
C ILE A 273 -3.23 -10.96 -6.48
N GLU A 274 -2.49 -11.16 -5.40
CA GLU A 274 -3.06 -11.34 -4.06
C GLU A 274 -3.95 -10.17 -3.66
N LYS A 275 -3.46 -8.95 -3.77
CA LYS A 275 -4.21 -7.74 -3.44
C LYS A 275 -5.50 -7.63 -4.25
N LEU A 276 -5.45 -7.84 -5.58
CA LEU A 276 -6.64 -7.72 -6.43
C LEU A 276 -7.72 -8.73 -6.04
N VAL A 277 -7.34 -10.00 -5.87
CA VAL A 277 -8.29 -11.07 -5.56
C VAL A 277 -8.87 -10.90 -4.15
N HIS A 278 -8.04 -10.58 -3.18
CA HIS A 278 -8.45 -10.48 -1.77
C HIS A 278 -9.28 -9.24 -1.46
N SER A 279 -9.04 -8.13 -2.15
CA SER A 279 -9.78 -6.88 -1.93
C SER A 279 -11.01 -6.74 -2.81
N GLY A 280 -11.28 -7.68 -3.71
CA GLY A 280 -12.43 -7.63 -4.63
C GLY A 280 -12.37 -6.44 -5.59
N LEU A 281 -11.15 -6.04 -5.97
CA LEU A 281 -10.91 -5.00 -6.96
C LEU A 281 -11.15 -5.55 -8.38
N ASP A 282 -11.54 -4.68 -9.30
CA ASP A 282 -11.67 -5.00 -10.72
C ASP A 282 -10.36 -4.79 -11.48
N THR A 283 -9.57 -3.82 -11.03
CA THR A 283 -8.29 -3.44 -11.64
C THR A 283 -7.30 -2.94 -10.59
N LEU A 284 -6.04 -3.31 -10.76
CA LEU A 284 -4.92 -2.81 -9.97
C LEU A 284 -3.81 -2.36 -10.90
N VAL A 285 -3.35 -1.12 -10.76
CA VAL A 285 -2.31 -0.52 -11.61
C VAL A 285 -1.14 -0.09 -10.77
N SER A 286 0.08 -0.30 -11.25
CA SER A 286 1.25 0.17 -10.52
C SER A 286 1.44 1.68 -10.67
N ALA A 287 1.88 2.29 -9.57
CA ALA A 287 2.15 3.71 -9.46
C ALA A 287 3.41 3.98 -8.65
N SER A 288 4.04 5.12 -8.86
CA SER A 288 5.09 5.66 -8.01
C SER A 288 4.69 7.02 -7.46
N GLU A 289 5.14 7.33 -6.26
CA GLU A 289 4.95 8.66 -5.68
C GLU A 289 5.92 9.67 -6.32
N ILE A 290 5.38 10.83 -6.70
CA ILE A 290 6.16 11.97 -7.18
C ILE A 290 5.94 13.12 -6.20
N ARG A 291 7.03 13.60 -5.60
CA ARG A 291 7.02 14.75 -4.67
C ARG A 291 7.41 16.06 -5.36
N SER A 292 7.11 16.21 -6.64
CA SER A 292 7.41 17.40 -7.43
C SER A 292 6.16 17.96 -8.10
N GLY A 293 6.11 19.26 -8.30
CA GLY A 293 5.04 19.90 -9.07
C GLY A 293 5.01 19.36 -10.50
N ILE A 294 3.84 19.00 -10.98
CA ILE A 294 3.64 18.55 -12.35
C ILE A 294 3.00 19.66 -13.16
N TRP A 295 3.62 19.99 -14.29
CA TRP A 295 3.17 21.02 -15.21
C TRP A 295 2.95 20.42 -16.60
N ILE A 296 1.82 20.76 -17.23
CA ILE A 296 1.61 20.46 -18.64
C ILE A 296 2.04 21.66 -19.47
N LYS A 297 2.91 21.39 -20.46
CA LYS A 297 3.24 22.37 -21.48
C LYS A 297 2.27 22.22 -22.65
N ASN A 298 1.51 23.24 -22.95
CA ASN A 298 0.68 23.25 -24.14
C ASN A 298 1.56 23.31 -25.39
N LYS A 299 1.39 22.37 -26.33
CA LYS A 299 2.20 22.31 -27.54
C LYS A 299 1.92 23.43 -28.53
N LYS A 300 0.75 24.08 -28.44
CA LYS A 300 0.35 25.16 -29.40
C LYS A 300 0.84 26.54 -28.98
N ASN A 301 0.69 26.90 -27.72
CA ASN A 301 1.00 28.26 -27.21
C ASN A 301 2.16 28.28 -26.21
N LEU A 302 2.78 27.13 -25.94
CA LEU A 302 3.90 26.95 -25.00
C LEU A 302 3.58 27.31 -23.53
N ASP A 303 2.32 27.57 -23.20
CA ASP A 303 1.91 27.87 -21.84
C ASP A 303 2.08 26.66 -20.93
N LEU A 304 2.51 26.93 -19.70
CA LEU A 304 2.64 25.94 -18.65
C LEU A 304 1.42 25.99 -17.75
N THR A 305 0.68 24.90 -17.68
CA THR A 305 -0.45 24.74 -16.77
C THR A 305 -0.09 23.75 -15.68
N LYS A 306 -0.19 24.19 -14.42
CA LYS A 306 -0.03 23.29 -13.26
C LYS A 306 -1.21 22.31 -13.22
N ILE A 307 -0.93 21.01 -13.10
CA ILE A 307 -1.98 19.96 -13.08
C ILE A 307 -2.76 19.97 -11.77
N ILE A 308 -2.14 20.41 -10.68
CA ILE A 308 -2.75 20.50 -9.36
C ILE A 308 -3.30 21.89 -9.17
N ASP A 309 -4.44 22.02 -8.46
CA ASP A 309 -5.19 23.23 -8.21
C ASP A 309 -4.30 24.49 -8.17
N PRO A 310 -4.51 25.46 -9.07
CA PRO A 310 -3.72 26.67 -9.14
C PRO A 310 -3.77 27.53 -7.87
N ASN A 311 -4.78 27.30 -7.01
CA ASN A 311 -4.95 28.00 -5.73
C ASN A 311 -4.12 27.37 -4.60
N ILE A 312 -3.47 26.21 -4.81
CA ILE A 312 -2.53 25.67 -3.84
C ILE A 312 -1.14 26.27 -4.14
N PRO A 313 -0.64 27.19 -3.30
CA PRO A 313 0.55 28.02 -3.66
C PRO A 313 1.83 27.20 -3.83
N ASN A 314 1.97 26.10 -3.08
CA ASN A 314 3.09 25.16 -3.15
C ASN A 314 2.61 23.77 -2.79
N LEU A 315 3.25 22.73 -3.34
CA LEU A 315 3.14 21.39 -2.79
C LEU A 315 3.70 21.43 -1.37
N PHE A 316 2.83 21.28 -0.39
CA PHE A 316 3.30 21.06 0.97
C PHE A 316 4.16 19.79 0.98
N LYS A 317 5.17 19.71 1.85
CA LYS A 317 6.05 18.53 1.98
C LYS A 317 5.29 17.20 2.17
N LYS A 318 4.00 17.27 2.50
CA LYS A 318 3.10 16.12 2.72
C LYS A 318 2.25 15.76 1.51
N ASP A 319 2.20 16.59 0.47
CA ASP A 319 1.40 16.33 -0.72
C ASP A 319 2.23 15.53 -1.72
N TYR A 320 1.64 14.49 -2.25
CA TYR A 320 2.26 13.68 -3.29
C TYR A 320 1.30 13.45 -4.45
N THR A 321 1.87 13.29 -5.62
CA THR A 321 1.16 12.94 -6.85
C THR A 321 1.58 11.54 -7.26
N LEU A 322 0.66 10.76 -7.78
CA LEU A 322 0.96 9.43 -8.29
C LEU A 322 1.30 9.51 -9.79
N LYS A 323 2.46 8.98 -10.18
CA LYS A 323 2.75 8.60 -11.57
C LYS A 323 2.21 7.20 -11.79
N VAL A 324 1.06 7.08 -12.46
CA VAL A 324 0.43 5.81 -12.79
C VAL A 324 0.93 5.32 -14.14
N SER A 325 1.27 4.04 -14.27
CA SER A 325 1.68 3.46 -15.53
C SER A 325 1.08 2.08 -15.77
N ILE A 326 0.19 2.00 -16.75
CA ILE A 326 -0.35 0.71 -17.26
C ILE A 326 0.78 -0.17 -17.81
N GLY A 327 1.77 0.45 -18.45
CA GLY A 327 2.92 -0.27 -19.02
C GLY A 327 3.88 -0.82 -18.00
N HIS A 328 4.01 -0.18 -16.82
CA HIS A 328 4.80 -0.72 -15.73
C HIS A 328 4.15 -1.97 -15.15
N GLY A 329 2.85 -1.93 -14.87
CA GLY A 329 2.09 -3.08 -14.40
C GLY A 329 0.60 -2.74 -14.28
N CYS A 330 -0.22 -3.52 -14.96
CA CYS A 330 -1.67 -3.44 -14.85
C CYS A 330 -2.25 -4.85 -14.76
N LEU A 331 -2.97 -5.11 -13.70
CA LEU A 331 -3.66 -6.38 -13.47
C LEU A 331 -5.16 -6.15 -13.51
N THR A 332 -5.87 -6.93 -14.32
CA THR A 332 -7.33 -6.79 -14.47
C THR A 332 -7.99 -8.10 -14.92
N TYR A 333 -9.31 -8.16 -14.83
CA TYR A 333 -10.08 -9.25 -15.43
C TYR A 333 -10.21 -9.05 -16.95
N PRO A 334 -10.23 -10.13 -17.76
CA PRO A 334 -10.36 -10.04 -19.21
C PRO A 334 -11.56 -9.21 -19.70
N VAL A 335 -12.68 -9.22 -18.97
CA VAL A 335 -13.89 -8.47 -19.29
C VAL A 335 -13.68 -6.95 -19.28
N ASN A 336 -12.74 -6.47 -18.48
CA ASN A 336 -12.46 -5.04 -18.33
C ASN A 336 -11.59 -4.48 -19.49
N LEU A 337 -10.95 -5.35 -20.28
CA LEU A 337 -10.16 -4.92 -21.44
C LEU A 337 -10.98 -4.33 -22.58
N ASN A 338 -12.30 -4.55 -22.57
CA ASN A 338 -13.23 -3.99 -23.56
C ASN A 338 -13.73 -2.59 -23.22
N THR A 339 -13.36 -2.04 -22.06
CA THR A 339 -13.82 -0.73 -21.61
C THR A 339 -12.86 0.36 -22.07
N ASN A 340 -13.39 1.51 -22.47
CA ASN A 340 -12.57 2.69 -22.80
C ASN A 340 -11.90 3.30 -21.57
N ASN A 341 -12.27 2.87 -20.37
CA ASN A 341 -11.74 3.35 -19.12
C ASN A 341 -11.59 2.21 -18.11
N ILE A 342 -10.38 1.74 -17.93
CA ILE A 342 -10.02 0.68 -16.98
C ILE A 342 -10.23 1.10 -15.50
N PHE A 343 -10.33 2.41 -15.24
CA PHE A 343 -10.60 3.00 -13.92
C PHE A 343 -12.09 3.27 -13.65
N SER A 344 -13.00 2.74 -14.48
CA SER A 344 -14.45 3.00 -14.32
C SER A 344 -15.13 2.23 -13.20
N LYS A 345 -14.47 1.22 -12.63
CA LYS A 345 -14.98 0.33 -11.58
C LYS A 345 -14.14 0.40 -10.32
N LYS A 346 -14.16 -0.64 -9.49
CA LYS A 346 -13.33 -0.75 -8.30
C LYS A 346 -11.87 -0.92 -8.68
N TYR A 347 -11.06 0.11 -8.54
CA TYR A 347 -9.64 0.08 -8.82
C TYR A 347 -8.83 0.62 -7.64
N ASP A 348 -7.56 0.26 -7.61
CA ASP A 348 -6.58 0.77 -6.66
C ASP A 348 -5.18 0.77 -7.29
N PHE A 349 -4.21 1.30 -6.58
CA PHE A 349 -2.83 1.39 -7.01
C PHE A 349 -1.92 0.50 -6.15
N HIS A 350 -0.96 -0.11 -6.82
CA HIS A 350 0.21 -0.71 -6.17
C HIS A 350 1.35 0.32 -6.20
N ILE A 351 1.65 0.88 -5.04
CA ILE A 351 2.70 1.91 -4.93
C ILE A 351 4.06 1.22 -4.85
N SER A 352 4.93 1.47 -5.83
CA SER A 352 6.33 1.03 -5.77
C SER A 352 7.12 1.99 -4.89
N ASN A 353 7.92 1.42 -4.00
CA ASN A 353 8.80 2.16 -3.10
C ASN A 353 10.15 2.53 -3.75
N SER A 354 10.39 2.13 -4.98
CA SER A 354 11.64 2.36 -5.71
C SER A 354 11.44 3.18 -6.97
N ASN A 355 12.10 4.33 -7.04
CA ASN A 355 12.09 5.17 -8.24
C ASN A 355 12.77 4.49 -9.44
N THR A 356 13.70 3.55 -9.22
CA THR A 356 14.37 2.82 -10.29
C THR A 356 13.46 1.88 -11.04
N GLU A 357 12.43 1.34 -10.39
CA GLU A 357 11.43 0.48 -11.04
C GLU A 357 10.61 1.22 -12.10
N PHE A 358 10.39 2.54 -11.91
CA PHE A 358 9.68 3.42 -12.84
C PHE A 358 10.60 4.10 -13.85
N PHE A 359 11.84 3.65 -13.97
CA PHE A 359 12.72 4.08 -15.04
C PHE A 359 12.18 3.60 -16.40
N GLU A 360 11.84 4.55 -17.28
CA GLU A 360 11.22 4.29 -18.57
C GLU A 360 12.20 4.54 -19.72
N ILE A 361 12.53 3.50 -20.47
CA ILE A 361 13.51 3.59 -21.58
C ILE A 361 12.98 4.41 -22.75
N SER A 362 11.67 4.44 -23.00
CA SER A 362 11.09 5.17 -24.14
C SER A 362 11.40 6.67 -24.13
N ASN A 363 11.71 7.24 -22.95
CA ASN A 363 12.12 8.63 -22.80
C ASN A 363 13.59 8.88 -23.23
N TYR A 364 14.37 7.82 -23.43
CA TYR A 364 15.76 7.89 -23.93
C TYR A 364 15.79 7.59 -25.43
N LYS A 365 15.24 8.49 -26.25
CA LYS A 365 15.21 8.35 -27.72
C LYS A 365 16.59 8.48 -28.40
N ASP A 366 17.62 8.87 -27.68
CA ASP A 366 19.00 8.90 -28.18
C ASP A 366 19.77 7.66 -27.70
N LYS A 367 19.52 6.52 -28.37
CA LYS A 367 20.20 5.24 -28.10
C LYS A 367 21.71 5.26 -28.36
N ASN A 368 22.25 6.31 -28.98
CA ASN A 368 23.64 6.43 -29.34
C ASN A 368 24.45 7.41 -28.46
N LYS A 369 23.92 7.84 -27.30
CA LYS A 369 24.61 8.77 -26.39
C LYS A 369 24.81 8.25 -24.99
N LEU A 370 24.67 6.94 -24.78
CA LEU A 370 25.03 6.28 -23.53
C LEU A 370 26.25 5.38 -23.74
N GLU A 371 27.27 5.94 -24.37
CA GLU A 371 28.68 5.50 -24.28
C GLU A 371 29.38 6.32 -23.21
#